data_4cda025e0a5b9607643553466a3d1494
#
_entry.id   4cda025e0a5b9607643553466a3d1494
#
_cell.length_a   1.000
_cell.length_b   1.000
_cell.length_c   1.000
_cell.angle_alpha   90.00
_cell.angle_beta   90.00
_cell.angle_gamma   90.00
#
_symmetry.space_group_name_H-M   'P 1'
#
loop_
_entity.id
_entity.type
_entity.pdbx_description
1 polymer ?
#
loop_
_entity_poly.entity_id
_entity_poly.type
_entity_poly.pdbx_seq_one_letter_code
_entity_poly.pdbx_strand_id
1 'polypeptide(L)'
;ERQRKRFFDGLFTADDDNALWRRGYIKYDSPPEMKRIVVAVDPAAKSEVGSDESGLIVCGLGIDGRGYVLADESGKYRPEEWARRVISLYDTYDADCVVAEINQGGEMVEAMVKAAAKGRAIPYRAVTATRSKQVRAEPIAALYEQGRVRHAEPFPALEDQMCAFTIAFDRKLQGYSPDRVDALVWGMTNLFPQMVVKKKQPTVIPPRMSMPMAGR
;
A
#
# COMPACT_ATOMS: atom_id res chain seq x y z
N GLU A 1 -6.33 15.66 -17.42
CA GLU A 1 -6.09 15.56 -18.87
C GLU A 1 -5.72 14.12 -19.27
N ARG A 2 -4.79 13.40 -18.58
CA ARG A 2 -4.44 12.00 -18.83
C ARG A 2 -5.63 11.05 -18.73
N GLN A 3 -6.44 11.13 -17.66
CA GLN A 3 -7.66 10.30 -17.50
C GLN A 3 -8.68 10.58 -18.59
N ARG A 4 -8.84 11.86 -18.99
CA ARG A 4 -9.76 12.25 -20.08
C ARG A 4 -9.33 11.65 -21.42
N LYS A 5 -8.04 11.67 -21.76
CA LYS A 5 -7.51 11.05 -22.98
C LYS A 5 -7.75 9.54 -23.02
N ARG A 6 -7.56 8.84 -21.88
CA ARG A 6 -7.76 7.40 -21.81
C ARG A 6 -9.22 6.99 -21.96
N PHE A 7 -10.15 7.69 -21.29
CA PHE A 7 -11.57 7.39 -21.35
C PHE A 7 -12.23 7.78 -22.69
N PHE A 8 -11.76 8.85 -23.31
CA PHE A 8 -12.39 9.35 -24.53
C PHE A 8 -11.65 8.98 -25.82
N ASP A 9 -10.35 8.83 -25.76
CA ASP A 9 -9.52 8.62 -26.95
C ASP A 9 -8.98 7.17 -27.06
N GLY A 10 -9.20 6.32 -26.05
CA GLY A 10 -8.68 4.93 -26.02
C GLY A 10 -7.15 4.82 -26.05
N LEU A 11 -6.45 5.92 -25.77
CA LEU A 11 -4.99 5.98 -25.84
C LEU A 11 -4.37 5.57 -24.50
N PHE A 12 -3.51 4.56 -24.51
CA PHE A 12 -2.61 4.29 -23.41
C PHE A 12 -1.64 5.46 -23.29
N THR A 13 -1.66 6.16 -22.15
CA THR A 13 -0.62 7.15 -21.85
C THR A 13 0.71 6.43 -21.65
N ALA A 14 1.76 6.92 -22.31
CA ALA A 14 3.12 6.43 -22.07
C ALA A 14 3.46 6.54 -20.57
N ASP A 15 4.19 5.55 -20.06
CA ASP A 15 4.72 5.60 -18.70
C ASP A 15 5.60 6.86 -18.55
N ASP A 16 5.57 7.49 -17.38
CA ASP A 16 6.52 8.54 -17.05
C ASP A 16 7.87 7.87 -16.76
N ASP A 17 8.93 8.30 -17.44
CA ASP A 17 10.28 7.72 -17.28
C ASP A 17 10.79 7.81 -15.82
N ASN A 18 10.26 8.76 -15.05
CA ASN A 18 10.57 8.95 -13.63
C ASN A 18 9.58 8.24 -12.68
N ALA A 19 8.60 7.50 -13.20
CA ALA A 19 7.66 6.76 -12.38
C ALA A 19 8.36 5.58 -11.69
N LEU A 20 7.97 5.30 -10.43
CA LEU A 20 8.47 4.13 -9.70
C LEU A 20 7.98 2.82 -10.31
N TRP A 21 6.80 2.80 -10.91
CA TRP A 21 6.27 1.63 -11.60
C TRP A 21 6.17 1.87 -13.10
N ARG A 22 6.60 0.88 -13.86
CA ARG A 22 6.36 0.79 -15.30
C ARG A 22 5.25 -0.22 -15.57
N ARG A 23 4.38 0.05 -16.52
CA ARG A 23 3.29 -0.85 -16.87
C ARG A 23 3.78 -2.27 -17.21
N GLY A 24 4.95 -2.38 -17.83
CA GLY A 24 5.59 -3.66 -18.13
C GLY A 24 5.96 -4.52 -16.91
N TYR A 25 6.04 -3.94 -15.70
CA TYR A 25 6.29 -4.68 -14.45
C TYR A 25 5.02 -5.24 -13.83
N ILE A 26 3.85 -4.71 -14.19
CA ILE A 26 2.56 -5.20 -13.72
C ILE A 26 2.22 -6.47 -14.50
N LYS A 27 2.17 -7.58 -13.80
CA LYS A 27 1.86 -8.90 -14.37
C LYS A 27 0.58 -9.43 -13.74
N TYR A 28 -0.20 -10.12 -14.54
CA TYR A 28 -1.46 -10.74 -14.13
C TYR A 28 -1.25 -12.23 -13.96
N ASP A 29 -1.88 -12.82 -12.96
CA ASP A 29 -1.84 -14.27 -12.73
C ASP A 29 -3.02 -14.67 -11.86
N SER A 30 -3.54 -15.87 -12.05
CA SER A 30 -4.57 -16.43 -11.19
C SER A 30 -3.98 -16.66 -9.80
N PRO A 31 -4.57 -16.09 -8.74
CA PRO A 31 -4.06 -16.26 -7.39
C PRO A 31 -4.11 -17.74 -6.96
N PRO A 32 -3.03 -18.28 -6.37
CA PRO A 32 -3.05 -19.60 -5.71
C PRO A 32 -3.78 -19.50 -4.37
N GLU A 33 -3.75 -20.59 -3.59
CA GLU A 33 -4.15 -20.52 -2.19
C GLU A 33 -3.35 -19.45 -1.44
N MET A 34 -4.02 -18.66 -0.62
CA MET A 34 -3.42 -17.55 0.13
C MET A 34 -3.01 -18.01 1.54
N LYS A 35 -1.77 -17.69 1.91
CA LYS A 35 -1.28 -17.84 3.30
C LYS A 35 -1.80 -16.74 4.22
N ARG A 36 -2.03 -15.57 3.65
CA ARG A 36 -2.46 -14.38 4.38
C ARG A 36 -3.10 -13.39 3.43
N ILE A 37 -4.21 -12.78 3.87
CA ILE A 37 -4.91 -11.74 3.15
C ILE A 37 -5.10 -10.53 4.08
N VAL A 38 -4.90 -9.33 3.56
CA VAL A 38 -5.12 -8.09 4.30
C VAL A 38 -5.96 -7.12 3.49
N VAL A 39 -6.84 -6.40 4.14
CA VAL A 39 -7.54 -5.25 3.57
C VAL A 39 -6.79 -3.99 3.99
N ALA A 40 -6.17 -3.32 3.05
CA ALA A 40 -5.40 -2.10 3.28
C ALA A 40 -6.25 -0.86 2.99
N VAL A 41 -6.18 0.13 3.88
CA VAL A 41 -7.01 1.33 3.87
C VAL A 41 -6.14 2.57 3.98
N ASP A 42 -6.29 3.49 3.05
CA ASP A 42 -5.82 4.88 3.16
C ASP A 42 -7.05 5.80 3.09
N PRO A 43 -7.65 6.16 4.25
CA PRO A 43 -8.88 6.92 4.26
C PRO A 43 -8.65 8.38 3.85
N ALA A 44 -9.58 8.96 3.07
CA ALA A 44 -9.55 10.38 2.75
C ALA A 44 -9.57 11.24 4.04
N ALA A 45 -8.64 12.21 4.13
CA ALA A 45 -8.48 13.04 5.32
C ALA A 45 -9.65 14.01 5.57
N LYS A 46 -10.50 14.28 4.57
CA LYS A 46 -11.64 15.20 4.64
C LYS A 46 -12.91 14.53 4.15
N SER A 47 -14.00 14.81 4.85
CA SER A 47 -15.36 14.29 4.53
C SER A 47 -16.16 15.17 3.57
N GLU A 48 -15.56 16.22 3.00
CA GLU A 48 -16.27 17.15 2.10
C GLU A 48 -16.57 16.49 0.74
N VAL A 49 -17.75 16.74 0.22
CA VAL A 49 -18.19 16.31 -1.11
C VAL A 49 -17.25 16.94 -2.15
N GLY A 50 -16.42 16.13 -2.80
CA GLY A 50 -15.38 16.60 -3.74
C GLY A 50 -13.94 16.36 -3.27
N SER A 51 -13.73 15.81 -2.08
CA SER A 51 -12.43 15.44 -1.52
C SER A 51 -11.78 14.24 -2.24
N ASP A 52 -10.58 13.90 -1.78
CA ASP A 52 -9.79 12.77 -2.27
C ASP A 52 -10.53 11.43 -2.20
N GLU A 53 -10.04 10.45 -2.91
CA GLU A 53 -10.51 9.07 -2.82
C GLU A 53 -10.06 8.44 -1.49
N SER A 54 -10.80 7.46 -0.99
CA SER A 54 -10.28 6.52 0.00
C SER A 54 -9.68 5.33 -0.74
N GLY A 55 -8.42 5.03 -0.48
CA GLY A 55 -7.75 3.85 -1.01
C GLY A 55 -8.21 2.61 -0.26
N LEU A 56 -8.78 1.62 -0.96
CA LEU A 56 -9.22 0.34 -0.42
C LEU A 56 -8.69 -0.78 -1.30
N ILE A 57 -7.63 -1.44 -0.87
CA ILE A 57 -6.95 -2.50 -1.64
C ILE A 57 -6.93 -3.80 -0.84
N VAL A 58 -7.30 -4.90 -1.46
CA VAL A 58 -7.12 -6.24 -0.89
C VAL A 58 -5.82 -6.84 -1.43
N CYS A 59 -4.92 -7.20 -0.52
CA CYS A 59 -3.64 -7.81 -0.84
C CYS A 59 -3.53 -9.20 -0.22
N GLY A 60 -2.99 -10.16 -0.95
CA GLY A 60 -2.74 -11.51 -0.49
C GLY A 60 -1.26 -11.92 -0.61
N LEU A 61 -0.80 -12.79 0.28
CA LEU A 61 0.47 -13.52 0.16
C LEU A 61 0.15 -14.98 -0.19
N GLY A 62 0.51 -15.39 -1.39
CA GLY A 62 0.28 -16.74 -1.87
C GLY A 62 1.20 -17.79 -1.20
N ILE A 63 0.81 -19.06 -1.31
CA ILE A 63 1.67 -20.19 -0.88
C ILE A 63 2.97 -20.26 -1.67
N ASP A 64 3.00 -19.69 -2.87
CA ASP A 64 4.17 -19.54 -3.74
C ASP A 64 5.13 -18.42 -3.30
N GLY A 65 4.77 -17.67 -2.24
CA GLY A 65 5.58 -16.58 -1.68
C GLY A 65 5.50 -15.27 -2.47
N ARG A 66 4.58 -15.16 -3.44
CA ARG A 66 4.31 -13.91 -4.16
C ARG A 66 3.20 -13.11 -3.49
N GLY A 67 3.24 -11.81 -3.68
CA GLY A 67 2.15 -10.91 -3.36
C GLY A 67 1.12 -10.85 -4.49
N TYR A 68 -0.14 -10.70 -4.13
CA TYR A 68 -1.24 -10.57 -5.07
C TYR A 68 -2.10 -9.36 -4.72
N VAL A 69 -2.42 -8.52 -5.70
CA VAL A 69 -3.52 -7.57 -5.58
C VAL A 69 -4.78 -8.31 -5.99
N LEU A 70 -5.69 -8.49 -5.02
CA LEU A 70 -6.91 -9.29 -5.19
C LEU A 70 -8.12 -8.42 -5.54
N ALA A 71 -8.18 -7.16 -5.05
CA ALA A 71 -9.22 -6.21 -5.40
C ALA A 71 -8.75 -4.77 -5.20
N ASP A 72 -9.33 -3.85 -5.99
CA ASP A 72 -9.29 -2.41 -5.81
C ASP A 72 -10.73 -1.86 -5.73
N GLU A 73 -11.18 -1.57 -4.52
CA GLU A 73 -12.49 -0.99 -4.22
C GLU A 73 -12.35 0.48 -3.77
N SER A 74 -11.28 1.14 -4.20
CA SER A 74 -11.04 2.55 -3.88
C SER A 74 -12.03 3.46 -4.57
N GLY A 75 -12.36 4.57 -3.91
CA GLY A 75 -13.31 5.53 -4.47
C GLY A 75 -13.62 6.69 -3.54
N LYS A 76 -14.51 7.54 -3.98
CA LYS A 76 -14.99 8.68 -3.18
C LYS A 76 -16.14 8.22 -2.30
N TYR A 77 -15.89 8.10 -1.02
CA TYR A 77 -16.82 7.57 -0.04
C TYR A 77 -17.00 8.54 1.13
N ARG A 78 -18.20 8.53 1.71
CA ARG A 78 -18.38 9.05 3.06
C ARG A 78 -17.72 8.12 4.09
N PRO A 79 -17.37 8.65 5.26
CA PRO A 79 -16.70 7.86 6.29
C PRO A 79 -17.38 6.52 6.62
N GLU A 80 -18.71 6.50 6.79
CA GLU A 80 -19.43 5.27 7.08
C GLU A 80 -19.49 4.30 5.88
N GLU A 81 -19.37 4.82 4.64
CA GLU A 81 -19.44 4.01 3.43
C GLU A 81 -18.14 3.23 3.23
N TRP A 82 -16.98 3.89 3.34
CA TRP A 82 -15.71 3.18 3.21
C TRP A 82 -15.53 2.16 4.35
N ALA A 83 -15.94 2.49 5.59
CA ALA A 83 -15.84 1.55 6.70
C ALA A 83 -16.69 0.29 6.48
N ARG A 84 -17.91 0.43 5.96
CA ARG A 84 -18.75 -0.72 5.58
C ARG A 84 -18.13 -1.55 4.45
N ARG A 85 -17.54 -0.89 3.45
CA ARG A 85 -16.82 -1.58 2.35
C ARG A 85 -15.64 -2.37 2.87
N VAL A 86 -14.85 -1.81 3.78
CA VAL A 86 -13.73 -2.51 4.43
C VAL A 86 -14.21 -3.80 5.09
N ILE A 87 -15.31 -3.75 5.85
CA ILE A 87 -15.87 -4.94 6.49
C ILE A 87 -16.41 -5.93 5.45
N SER A 88 -17.06 -5.44 4.38
CA SER A 88 -17.50 -6.30 3.28
C SER A 88 -16.33 -7.01 2.59
N LEU A 89 -15.25 -6.30 2.31
CA LEU A 89 -14.04 -6.88 1.73
C LEU A 89 -13.37 -7.88 2.69
N TYR A 90 -13.30 -7.54 3.98
CA TYR A 90 -12.77 -8.43 5.00
C TYR A 90 -13.52 -9.77 5.01
N ASP A 91 -14.86 -9.72 4.95
CA ASP A 91 -15.70 -10.93 4.94
C ASP A 91 -15.63 -11.67 3.59
N THR A 92 -15.63 -10.95 2.47
CA THR A 92 -15.63 -11.56 1.12
C THR A 92 -14.34 -12.33 0.83
N TYR A 93 -13.21 -11.80 1.28
CA TYR A 93 -11.89 -12.39 1.04
C TYR A 93 -11.39 -13.24 2.21
N ASP A 94 -12.17 -13.43 3.26
CA ASP A 94 -11.75 -14.11 4.51
C ASP A 94 -10.41 -13.56 5.00
N ALA A 95 -10.31 -12.23 5.07
CA ALA A 95 -9.06 -11.56 5.34
C ALA A 95 -8.62 -11.70 6.80
N ASP A 96 -7.31 -11.78 7.03
CA ASP A 96 -6.73 -11.95 8.37
C ASP A 96 -6.73 -10.67 9.18
N CYS A 97 -6.60 -9.51 8.53
CA CYS A 97 -6.65 -8.24 9.24
C CYS A 97 -6.92 -7.03 8.32
N VAL A 98 -7.37 -5.94 8.94
CA VAL A 98 -7.44 -4.62 8.33
C VAL A 98 -6.18 -3.84 8.70
N VAL A 99 -5.51 -3.26 7.69
CA VAL A 99 -4.32 -2.40 7.86
C VAL A 99 -4.71 -0.99 7.43
N ALA A 100 -4.64 -0.01 8.32
CA ALA A 100 -5.02 1.35 7.99
C ALA A 100 -3.95 2.37 8.36
N GLU A 101 -3.68 3.32 7.44
CA GLU A 101 -2.84 4.47 7.76
C GLU A 101 -3.59 5.37 8.74
N ILE A 102 -2.92 5.65 9.86
CA ILE A 102 -3.40 6.60 10.87
C ILE A 102 -2.49 7.83 10.86
N ASN A 103 -2.95 8.88 10.20
CA ASN A 103 -2.37 10.21 10.37
C ASN A 103 -3.08 10.94 11.53
N GLN A 104 -3.09 12.27 11.54
CA GLN A 104 -3.88 13.03 12.52
C GLN A 104 -5.35 12.60 12.47
N GLY A 105 -5.85 11.94 13.51
CA GLY A 105 -7.20 11.40 13.59
C GLY A 105 -7.33 9.87 13.54
N GLY A 106 -6.22 9.15 13.73
CA GLY A 106 -6.18 7.69 13.63
C GLY A 106 -7.15 6.93 14.53
N GLU A 107 -7.47 7.45 15.72
CA GLU A 107 -8.51 6.88 16.60
C GLU A 107 -9.88 6.84 15.91
N MET A 108 -10.18 7.82 15.06
CA MET A 108 -11.43 7.89 14.31
C MET A 108 -11.51 6.76 13.28
N VAL A 109 -10.42 6.46 12.57
CA VAL A 109 -10.39 5.39 11.54
C VAL A 109 -10.69 4.03 12.19
N GLU A 110 -10.03 3.73 13.30
CA GLU A 110 -10.25 2.49 14.04
C GLU A 110 -11.68 2.42 14.61
N ALA A 111 -12.18 3.52 15.19
CA ALA A 111 -13.53 3.61 15.72
C ALA A 111 -14.59 3.35 14.63
N MET A 112 -14.38 3.86 13.41
CA MET A 112 -15.30 3.65 12.29
C MET A 112 -15.29 2.20 11.81
N VAL A 113 -14.13 1.56 11.70
CA VAL A 113 -14.04 0.12 11.37
C VAL A 113 -14.74 -0.71 12.45
N LYS A 114 -14.51 -0.42 13.73
CA LYS A 114 -15.18 -1.10 14.86
C LYS A 114 -16.69 -0.92 14.83
N ALA A 115 -17.16 0.30 14.57
CA ALA A 115 -18.60 0.58 14.46
C ALA A 115 -19.23 -0.18 13.29
N ALA A 116 -18.58 -0.21 12.13
CA ALA A 116 -19.05 -0.97 10.97
C ALA A 116 -19.06 -2.49 11.22
N ALA A 117 -18.14 -2.99 12.05
CA ALA A 117 -18.05 -4.41 12.43
C ALA A 117 -19.19 -4.87 13.37
N LYS A 118 -20.00 -3.95 13.90
CA LYS A 118 -21.17 -4.24 14.74
C LYS A 118 -20.88 -5.19 15.92
N GLY A 119 -19.80 -4.90 16.65
CA GLY A 119 -19.40 -5.67 17.83
C GLY A 119 -18.57 -6.93 17.54
N ARG A 120 -18.30 -7.27 16.27
CA ARG A 120 -17.34 -8.33 15.92
C ARG A 120 -15.91 -7.84 16.18
N ALA A 121 -15.07 -8.72 16.69
CA ALA A 121 -13.63 -8.46 16.81
C ALA A 121 -12.98 -8.63 15.43
N ILE A 122 -12.57 -7.52 14.82
CA ILE A 122 -11.80 -7.53 13.57
C ILE A 122 -10.33 -7.24 13.92
N PRO A 123 -9.38 -8.12 13.58
CA PRO A 123 -7.96 -7.81 13.71
C PRO A 123 -7.62 -6.54 12.92
N TYR A 124 -7.10 -5.55 13.63
CA TYR A 124 -6.82 -4.21 13.09
C TYR A 124 -5.38 -3.82 13.38
N ARG A 125 -4.69 -3.31 12.38
CA ARG A 125 -3.33 -2.81 12.49
C ARG A 125 -3.25 -1.37 12.02
N ALA A 126 -3.07 -0.47 12.97
CA ALA A 126 -2.74 0.92 12.69
C ALA A 126 -1.29 1.03 12.21
N VAL A 127 -1.06 1.79 11.14
CA VAL A 127 0.26 2.11 10.63
C VAL A 127 0.43 3.63 10.52
N THR A 128 1.60 4.12 10.87
CA THR A 128 1.92 5.55 10.82
C THR A 128 3.07 5.79 9.85
N ALA A 129 2.91 6.78 8.99
CA ALA A 129 3.96 7.20 8.07
C ALA A 129 5.12 7.86 8.83
N THR A 130 6.27 7.19 8.86
CA THR A 130 7.53 7.74 9.41
C THR A 130 8.48 8.21 8.33
N ARG A 131 8.17 7.96 7.07
CA ARG A 131 8.94 8.32 5.87
C ARG A 131 8.03 8.88 4.80
N SER A 132 8.61 9.58 3.80
CA SER A 132 7.83 10.06 2.66
C SER A 132 7.14 8.91 1.90
N LYS A 133 6.07 9.22 1.18
CA LYS A 133 5.32 8.26 0.34
C LYS A 133 6.26 7.54 -0.65
N GLN A 134 7.19 8.27 -1.26
CA GLN A 134 8.15 7.73 -2.23
C GLN A 134 9.07 6.68 -1.58
N VAL A 135 9.69 7.02 -0.46
CA VAL A 135 10.60 6.11 0.26
C VAL A 135 9.90 4.82 0.75
N ARG A 136 8.61 4.89 1.04
CA ARG A 136 7.80 3.72 1.40
C ARG A 136 7.45 2.88 0.17
N ALA A 137 7.24 3.53 -0.96
CA ALA A 137 6.83 2.91 -2.22
C ALA A 137 7.97 2.18 -2.94
N GLU A 138 9.22 2.69 -2.86
CA GLU A 138 10.38 2.11 -3.53
C GLU A 138 10.58 0.59 -3.30
N PRO A 139 10.53 0.05 -2.07
CA PRO A 139 10.67 -1.39 -1.85
C PRO A 139 9.57 -2.21 -2.52
N ILE A 140 8.35 -1.66 -2.59
CA ILE A 140 7.21 -2.33 -3.22
C ILE A 140 7.35 -2.28 -4.74
N ALA A 141 7.78 -1.16 -5.31
CA ALA A 141 8.08 -1.06 -6.73
C ALA A 141 9.16 -2.08 -7.16
N ALA A 142 10.19 -2.28 -6.33
CA ALA A 142 11.22 -3.30 -6.57
C ALA A 142 10.65 -4.73 -6.55
N LEU A 143 9.62 -5.02 -5.74
CA LEU A 143 8.95 -6.33 -5.78
C LEU A 143 8.22 -6.55 -7.12
N TYR A 144 7.61 -5.52 -7.69
CA TYR A 144 6.99 -5.61 -9.02
C TYR A 144 8.02 -5.83 -10.11
N GLU A 145 9.14 -5.09 -10.09
CA GLU A 145 10.24 -5.27 -11.04
C GLU A 145 10.80 -6.70 -10.99
N GLN A 146 10.95 -7.27 -9.79
CA GLN A 146 11.38 -8.66 -9.57
C GLN A 146 10.30 -9.71 -9.94
N GLY A 147 9.11 -9.29 -10.34
CA GLY A 147 8.00 -10.16 -10.64
C GLY A 147 7.44 -10.90 -9.43
N ARG A 148 7.65 -10.37 -8.22
CA ARG A 148 7.19 -10.93 -6.95
C ARG A 148 5.80 -10.45 -6.53
N VAL A 149 5.22 -9.50 -7.26
CA VAL A 149 3.82 -9.08 -7.08
C VAL A 149 3.08 -9.27 -8.38
N ARG A 150 1.85 -9.74 -8.29
CA ARG A 150 0.92 -9.98 -9.38
C ARG A 150 -0.41 -9.29 -9.11
N HIS A 151 -1.16 -9.01 -10.15
CA HIS A 151 -2.57 -8.62 -10.05
C HIS A 151 -3.44 -9.82 -10.43
N ALA A 152 -4.51 -10.09 -9.68
CA ALA A 152 -5.46 -11.16 -9.98
C ALA A 152 -6.20 -10.89 -11.29
N GLU A 153 -6.43 -9.60 -11.57
CA GLU A 153 -7.06 -9.09 -12.78
C GLU A 153 -6.58 -7.65 -13.06
N PRO A 154 -6.92 -7.02 -14.18
CA PRO A 154 -6.60 -5.62 -14.43
C PRO A 154 -7.34 -4.68 -13.47
N PHE A 155 -6.60 -3.78 -12.81
CA PHE A 155 -7.12 -2.69 -11.99
C PHE A 155 -6.73 -1.33 -12.59
N PRO A 156 -7.39 -0.87 -13.66
CA PRO A 156 -6.91 0.25 -14.47
C PRO A 156 -6.67 1.53 -13.69
N ALA A 157 -7.54 1.87 -12.72
CA ALA A 157 -7.40 3.09 -11.93
C ALA A 157 -6.19 3.05 -10.97
N LEU A 158 -5.93 1.90 -10.32
CA LEU A 158 -4.74 1.68 -9.52
C LEU A 158 -3.48 1.71 -10.38
N GLU A 159 -3.47 0.97 -11.48
CA GLU A 159 -2.32 0.86 -12.39
C GLU A 159 -1.94 2.21 -13.00
N ASP A 160 -2.93 3.06 -13.29
CA ASP A 160 -2.68 4.42 -13.77
C ASP A 160 -2.06 5.29 -12.70
N GLN A 161 -2.54 5.20 -11.44
CA GLN A 161 -1.89 5.90 -10.34
C GLN A 161 -0.45 5.41 -10.12
N MET A 162 -0.21 4.10 -10.19
CA MET A 162 1.13 3.52 -10.07
C MET A 162 2.07 4.07 -11.15
N CYS A 163 1.68 4.02 -12.42
CA CYS A 163 2.50 4.49 -13.54
C CYS A 163 2.62 6.03 -13.62
N ALA A 164 1.82 6.77 -12.86
CA ALA A 164 1.93 8.22 -12.71
C ALA A 164 2.67 8.64 -11.42
N PHE A 165 3.00 7.69 -10.53
CA PHE A 165 3.63 7.98 -9.26
C PHE A 165 5.16 8.08 -9.41
N THR A 166 5.66 9.32 -9.41
CA THR A 166 7.09 9.63 -9.58
C THR A 166 7.80 9.89 -8.26
N ILE A 167 9.14 9.85 -8.27
CA ILE A 167 9.96 10.25 -7.12
C ILE A 167 9.70 11.71 -6.73
N ALA A 168 9.39 12.57 -7.71
CA ALA A 168 9.06 13.99 -7.52
C ALA A 168 7.54 14.24 -7.43
N PHE A 169 6.74 13.23 -7.05
CA PHE A 169 5.29 13.39 -6.96
C PHE A 169 4.94 14.50 -5.96
N ASP A 170 4.24 15.52 -6.44
CA ASP A 170 3.69 16.61 -5.64
C ASP A 170 2.17 16.68 -5.84
N ARG A 171 1.41 16.43 -4.74
CA ARG A 171 -0.05 16.49 -4.73
C ARG A 171 -0.61 17.83 -5.25
N LYS A 172 0.05 18.94 -4.93
CA LYS A 172 -0.41 20.28 -5.35
C LYS A 172 -0.31 20.47 -6.86
N LEU A 173 0.75 19.93 -7.46
CA LEU A 173 0.98 20.00 -8.90
C LEU A 173 0.10 19.00 -9.67
N GLN A 174 -0.13 17.83 -9.10
CA GLN A 174 -0.90 16.76 -9.75
C GLN A 174 -2.42 16.93 -9.57
N GLY A 175 -2.87 17.67 -8.55
CA GLY A 175 -4.27 17.93 -8.28
C GLY A 175 -5.04 16.74 -7.70
N TYR A 176 -4.36 15.65 -7.29
CA TYR A 176 -4.94 14.47 -6.65
C TYR A 176 -3.98 13.84 -5.63
N SER A 177 -4.52 13.02 -4.72
CA SER A 177 -3.74 12.18 -3.81
C SER A 177 -3.61 10.75 -4.39
N PRO A 178 -2.46 10.08 -4.25
CA PRO A 178 -2.27 8.73 -4.75
C PRO A 178 -2.80 7.67 -3.76
N ASP A 179 -4.04 7.82 -3.31
CA ASP A 179 -4.61 7.06 -2.19
C ASP A 179 -4.66 5.55 -2.46
N ARG A 180 -4.89 5.14 -3.73
CA ARG A 180 -4.83 3.72 -4.15
C ARG A 180 -3.42 3.17 -4.00
N VAL A 181 -2.40 3.92 -4.43
CA VAL A 181 -0.99 3.53 -4.32
C VAL A 181 -0.57 3.46 -2.85
N ASP A 182 -1.00 4.42 -2.02
CA ASP A 182 -0.68 4.41 -0.59
C ASP A 182 -1.30 3.19 0.11
N ALA A 183 -2.56 2.86 -0.16
CA ALA A 183 -3.20 1.65 0.37
C ALA A 183 -2.47 0.38 -0.11
N LEU A 184 -2.12 0.27 -1.40
CA LEU A 184 -1.32 -0.84 -1.93
C LEU A 184 0.01 -0.99 -1.19
N VAL A 185 0.74 0.11 -1.01
CA VAL A 185 2.04 0.12 -0.34
C VAL A 185 1.91 -0.37 1.10
N TRP A 186 0.88 0.05 1.84
CA TRP A 186 0.64 -0.43 3.20
C TRP A 186 0.27 -1.92 3.25
N GLY A 187 -0.58 -2.38 2.34
CA GLY A 187 -0.95 -3.80 2.24
C GLY A 187 0.27 -4.67 1.96
N MET A 188 1.04 -4.35 0.94
CA MET A 188 2.24 -5.10 0.58
C MET A 188 3.34 -5.01 1.64
N THR A 189 3.53 -3.85 2.29
CA THR A 189 4.46 -3.71 3.42
C THR A 189 4.10 -4.62 4.59
N ASN A 190 2.81 -4.81 4.86
CA ASN A 190 2.33 -5.73 5.89
C ASN A 190 2.63 -7.20 5.54
N LEU A 191 2.49 -7.58 4.27
CA LEU A 191 2.76 -8.94 3.79
C LEU A 191 4.26 -9.24 3.66
N PHE A 192 5.10 -8.21 3.37
CA PHE A 192 6.55 -8.32 3.19
C PHE A 192 7.34 -7.48 4.20
N PRO A 193 7.18 -7.66 5.52
CA PRO A 193 7.81 -6.80 6.52
C PRO A 193 9.34 -6.82 6.47
N GLN A 194 9.95 -7.88 5.99
CA GLN A 194 11.41 -8.01 5.91
C GLN A 194 12.03 -7.11 4.83
N MET A 195 11.26 -6.68 3.84
CA MET A 195 11.75 -5.81 2.75
C MET A 195 11.85 -4.35 3.18
N VAL A 196 11.10 -3.95 4.21
CA VAL A 196 11.00 -2.55 4.66
C VAL A 196 11.88 -2.28 5.88
N VAL A 197 12.18 -3.30 6.68
CA VAL A 197 13.08 -3.18 7.83
C VAL A 197 14.52 -3.30 7.34
N LYS A 198 15.28 -2.18 7.33
CA LYS A 198 16.74 -2.26 7.19
C LYS A 198 17.25 -3.22 8.26
N LYS A 199 17.87 -4.37 7.86
CA LYS A 199 18.67 -5.17 8.79
C LYS A 199 19.62 -4.22 9.49
N LYS A 200 19.54 -4.11 10.83
CA LYS A 200 20.60 -3.47 11.60
C LYS A 200 21.89 -4.18 11.20
N GLN A 201 22.82 -3.45 10.60
CA GLN A 201 24.15 -4.02 10.37
C GLN A 201 24.67 -4.42 11.75
N PRO A 202 25.24 -5.63 11.90
CA PRO A 202 25.86 -6.05 13.14
C PRO A 202 26.91 -5.00 13.48
N THR A 203 26.80 -4.42 14.66
CA THR A 203 27.82 -3.50 15.17
C THR A 203 29.11 -4.29 15.28
N VAL A 204 30.07 -4.04 14.40
CA VAL A 204 31.41 -4.62 14.50
C VAL A 204 32.02 -3.99 15.75
N ILE A 205 32.07 -4.77 16.85
CA ILE A 205 32.80 -4.36 18.06
C ILE A 205 34.28 -4.42 17.68
N PRO A 206 34.99 -3.29 17.68
CA PRO A 206 36.43 -3.32 17.40
C PRO A 206 37.13 -4.18 18.46
N PRO A 207 38.17 -4.95 18.09
CA PRO A 207 38.91 -5.76 19.04
C PRO A 207 39.49 -4.86 20.15
N ARG A 208 39.31 -5.28 21.40
CA ARG A 208 39.91 -4.60 22.55
C ARG A 208 41.43 -4.52 22.34
N MET A 209 41.95 -3.34 22.16
CA MET A 209 43.40 -3.11 22.23
C MET A 209 43.87 -3.55 23.62
N SER A 210 44.67 -4.60 23.66
CA SER A 210 45.42 -4.97 24.88
C SER A 210 46.46 -3.88 25.12
N MET A 211 46.32 -3.15 26.24
CA MET A 211 47.36 -2.25 26.70
C MET A 211 48.61 -3.08 27.05
N PRO A 212 49.81 -2.67 26.60
CA PRO A 212 51.03 -3.30 27.08
C PRO A 212 51.17 -3.05 28.56
N MET A 213 51.41 -4.13 29.33
CA MET A 213 51.75 -4.03 30.74
C MET A 213 53.06 -3.25 30.89
N ALA A 214 53.06 -2.13 31.58
CA ALA A 214 54.26 -1.42 31.94
C ALA A 214 55.08 -2.31 32.88
N GLY A 215 56.25 -2.74 32.39
CA GLY A 215 57.24 -3.46 33.19
C GLY A 215 57.80 -2.55 34.29
N ARG A 216 57.94 -3.11 35.47
CA ARG A 216 58.69 -2.54 36.59
C ARG A 216 60.21 -2.65 36.30
#